data_31cab33c11b934de34c3cbe197f88a5a
#
_entry.id   31cab33c11b934de34c3cbe197f88a5a
#
_cell.length_a   1.000
_cell.length_b   1.000
_cell.length_c   1.000
_cell.angle_alpha   90.00
_cell.angle_beta   90.00
_cell.angle_gamma   90.00
#
_symmetry.space_group_name_H-M   'P 1'
#
loop_
_entity.id
_entity.type
_entity.pdbx_description
1 polymer ?
#
loop_
_entity_poly.entity_id
_entity_poly.type
_entity_poly.pdbx_seq_one_letter_code
_entity_poly.pdbx_strand_id
1 'polypeptide(L)'
;MNKKNLITTLALAASLVLAAGGAIAYFNAHTAPKANHFSIIGGNRDIVMGEIVEENWVEDNARNLVPNSTVAKDPKIHSGVDYETYAFMKLEVPQAFASIELEDDSEYMDALTFTVNDGWTLIGERPSVNGSDRILLYMYGSDAETPTMLAAKGMTTAIFDSVTVPNFCRCRQLATTFDVEGFTEQALGVDLATAVRDAKAWATIK
;
A
#
# COMPACT_ATOMS: atom_id res chain seq x y z
N MET A 1 15.76 -43.45 15.87
CA MET A 1 14.75 -42.55 15.27
C MET A 1 14.41 -43.07 13.89
N ASN A 2 13.14 -43.31 13.62
CA ASN A 2 12.71 -44.01 12.40
C ASN A 2 12.82 -43.01 11.22
N LYS A 3 13.32 -43.45 10.03
CA LYS A 3 13.55 -42.61 8.84
C LYS A 3 12.32 -41.76 8.46
N LYS A 4 11.10 -42.32 8.66
CA LYS A 4 9.85 -41.60 8.43
C LYS A 4 9.68 -40.42 9.38
N ASN A 5 10.03 -40.56 10.65
CA ASN A 5 9.92 -39.47 11.64
C ASN A 5 10.95 -38.36 11.38
N LEU A 6 12.14 -38.72 10.87
CA LEU A 6 13.16 -37.74 10.48
C LEU A 6 12.70 -36.89 9.28
N ILE A 7 12.10 -37.53 8.27
CA ILE A 7 11.58 -36.81 7.08
C ILE A 7 10.44 -35.90 7.46
N THR A 8 9.52 -36.33 8.35
CA THR A 8 8.39 -35.51 8.81
C THR A 8 8.88 -34.34 9.66
N THR A 9 9.88 -34.54 10.51
CA THR A 9 10.46 -33.45 11.34
C THR A 9 11.22 -32.45 10.46
N LEU A 10 11.96 -32.91 9.43
CA LEU A 10 12.63 -32.02 8.49
C LEU A 10 11.62 -31.24 7.62
N ALA A 11 10.52 -31.88 7.20
CA ALA A 11 9.49 -31.22 6.42
C ALA A 11 8.75 -30.15 7.26
N LEU A 12 8.48 -30.43 8.56
CA LEU A 12 7.89 -29.47 9.46
C LEU A 12 8.84 -28.30 9.77
N ALA A 13 10.13 -28.57 9.96
CA ALA A 13 11.14 -27.52 10.16
C ALA A 13 11.33 -26.66 8.90
N ALA A 14 11.32 -27.29 7.71
CA ALA A 14 11.40 -26.56 6.45
C ALA A 14 10.14 -25.72 6.18
N SER A 15 8.95 -26.19 6.54
CA SER A 15 7.72 -25.41 6.40
C SER A 15 7.64 -24.25 7.41
N LEU A 16 8.17 -24.42 8.61
CA LEU A 16 8.28 -23.35 9.63
C LEU A 16 9.33 -22.30 9.21
N VAL A 17 10.44 -22.71 8.63
CA VAL A 17 11.47 -21.79 8.12
C VAL A 17 10.96 -21.07 6.87
N LEU A 18 10.20 -21.74 6.00
CA LEU A 18 9.54 -21.11 4.85
C LEU A 18 8.42 -20.16 5.27
N ALA A 19 7.66 -20.48 6.33
CA ALA A 19 6.64 -19.58 6.86
C ALA A 19 7.26 -18.36 7.58
N ALA A 20 8.31 -18.59 8.38
CA ALA A 20 9.05 -17.50 9.03
C ALA A 20 9.89 -16.70 8.02
N GLY A 21 10.52 -17.37 7.05
CA GLY A 21 11.24 -16.73 5.95
C GLY A 21 10.29 -16.03 5.00
N GLY A 22 9.08 -16.55 4.80
CA GLY A 22 8.01 -15.91 4.04
C GLY A 22 7.46 -14.67 4.76
N ALA A 23 7.30 -14.72 6.08
CA ALA A 23 6.91 -13.55 6.86
C ALA A 23 8.01 -12.47 6.91
N ILE A 24 9.27 -12.86 7.10
CA ILE A 24 10.42 -11.94 7.03
C ILE A 24 10.61 -11.39 5.61
N ALA A 25 10.44 -12.23 4.58
CA ALA A 25 10.49 -11.78 3.20
C ALA A 25 9.27 -10.91 2.83
N TYR A 26 8.12 -11.13 3.46
CA TYR A 26 6.95 -10.27 3.34
C TYR A 26 7.23 -8.90 3.95
N PHE A 27 7.71 -8.84 5.19
CA PHE A 27 8.12 -7.59 5.83
C PHE A 27 9.26 -6.87 5.08
N ASN A 28 10.24 -7.61 4.58
CA ASN A 28 11.35 -7.05 3.82
C ASN A 28 10.99 -6.75 2.35
N ALA A 29 10.01 -7.44 1.77
CA ALA A 29 9.59 -7.21 0.38
C ALA A 29 8.68 -6.00 0.23
N HIS A 30 7.95 -5.61 1.28
CA HIS A 30 7.13 -4.39 1.29
C HIS A 30 7.93 -3.13 1.59
N THR A 31 9.14 -3.28 2.08
CA THR A 31 10.06 -2.17 2.40
C THR A 31 11.14 -1.95 1.35
N ALA A 32 11.37 -2.89 0.43
CA ALA A 32 12.27 -2.66 -0.69
C ALA A 32 11.52 -1.98 -1.84
N PRO A 33 12.16 -1.08 -2.62
CA PRO A 33 11.60 -0.57 -3.86
C PRO A 33 11.40 -1.74 -4.82
N LYS A 34 10.23 -2.34 -4.76
CA LYS A 34 9.79 -3.39 -5.67
C LYS A 34 8.66 -2.87 -6.51
N ALA A 35 8.76 -3.14 -7.79
CA ALA A 35 7.62 -3.02 -8.68
C ALA A 35 6.45 -3.84 -8.15
N ASN A 36 5.38 -3.18 -7.77
CA ASN A 36 4.12 -3.84 -7.47
C ASN A 36 3.38 -4.06 -8.79
N HIS A 37 2.95 -5.29 -9.01
CA HIS A 37 2.26 -5.67 -10.24
C HIS A 37 0.77 -5.40 -10.10
N PHE A 38 0.20 -4.77 -11.12
CA PHE A 38 -1.23 -4.49 -11.20
C PHE A 38 -1.94 -5.54 -12.05
N SER A 39 -3.18 -5.83 -11.72
CA SER A 39 -4.07 -6.59 -12.59
C SER A 39 -5.21 -5.69 -13.07
N ILE A 40 -5.59 -5.81 -14.35
CA ILE A 40 -6.73 -5.10 -14.90
C ILE A 40 -8.00 -5.91 -14.66
N ILE A 41 -9.05 -5.22 -14.22
CA ILE A 41 -10.40 -5.74 -14.28
C ILE A 41 -10.94 -5.46 -15.70
N GLY A 42 -11.09 -6.50 -16.52
CA GLY A 42 -11.68 -6.40 -17.86
C GLY A 42 -10.74 -6.55 -19.05
N GLY A 43 -9.42 -6.64 -18.83
CA GLY A 43 -8.43 -6.89 -19.88
C GLY A 43 -7.93 -8.33 -19.91
N ASN A 44 -7.08 -8.65 -20.88
CA ASN A 44 -6.39 -9.92 -20.94
C ASN A 44 -5.53 -10.08 -19.68
N ARG A 45 -5.79 -11.08 -18.87
CA ARG A 45 -5.28 -11.26 -17.48
C ARG A 45 -3.75 -11.34 -17.33
N ASP A 46 -3.03 -11.36 -18.44
CA ASP A 46 -1.58 -11.53 -18.46
C ASP A 46 -0.82 -10.22 -18.72
N ILE A 47 -1.51 -9.06 -18.76
CA ILE A 47 -0.86 -7.78 -19.03
C ILE A 47 -0.57 -7.08 -17.70
N VAL A 48 0.70 -6.90 -17.40
CA VAL A 48 1.15 -6.00 -16.33
C VAL A 48 0.92 -4.56 -16.78
N MET A 49 -0.03 -3.88 -16.12
CA MET A 49 -0.46 -2.52 -16.49
C MET A 49 0.40 -1.42 -15.91
N GLY A 50 1.20 -1.75 -14.88
CA GLY A 50 2.05 -0.76 -14.24
C GLY A 50 2.76 -1.33 -13.02
N GLU A 51 3.49 -0.46 -12.37
CA GLU A 51 4.27 -0.77 -11.17
C GLU A 51 4.25 0.41 -10.20
N ILE A 52 4.44 0.13 -8.90
CA ILE A 52 4.76 1.18 -7.92
C ILE A 52 6.27 1.39 -7.92
N VAL A 53 6.67 2.63 -8.09
CA VAL A 53 8.07 3.09 -8.07
C VAL A 53 8.28 3.98 -6.86
N GLU A 54 9.33 3.71 -6.09
CA GLU A 54 9.77 4.51 -4.95
C GLU A 54 11.27 4.78 -5.10
N GLU A 55 11.63 6.01 -5.47
CA GLU A 55 13.02 6.36 -5.81
C GLU A 55 13.85 6.71 -4.55
N ASN A 56 13.19 7.24 -3.52
CA ASN A 56 13.84 7.71 -2.30
C ASN A 56 13.70 6.73 -1.12
N TRP A 57 13.08 5.58 -1.33
CA TRP A 57 12.91 4.59 -0.29
C TRP A 57 14.22 3.83 -0.03
N VAL A 58 14.64 3.80 1.25
CA VAL A 58 15.78 3.00 1.73
C VAL A 58 15.31 2.17 2.92
N GLU A 59 15.24 0.84 2.74
CA GLU A 59 14.73 -0.10 3.75
C GLU A 59 15.41 0.04 5.13
N ASP A 60 16.72 0.23 5.15
CA ASP A 60 17.47 0.34 6.41
C ASP A 60 17.05 1.57 7.23
N ASN A 61 16.58 2.63 6.59
CA ASN A 61 16.07 3.82 7.27
C ASN A 61 14.71 3.59 7.96
N ALA A 62 13.99 2.55 7.57
CA ALA A 62 12.69 2.18 8.15
C ALA A 62 12.80 1.18 9.31
N ARG A 63 14.02 0.82 9.70
CA ARG A 63 14.28 -0.09 10.83
C ARG A 63 14.43 0.69 12.13
N ASN A 64 13.85 0.13 13.20
CA ASN A 64 13.98 0.69 14.56
C ASN A 64 13.46 2.14 14.70
N LEU A 65 12.37 2.47 14.00
CA LEU A 65 11.73 3.77 14.12
C LEU A 65 11.22 3.99 15.54
N VAL A 66 11.33 5.23 15.99
CA VAL A 66 10.80 5.70 17.28
C VAL A 66 9.77 6.82 17.03
N PRO A 67 8.92 7.15 18.01
CA PRO A 67 8.00 8.30 17.87
C PRO A 67 8.73 9.55 17.36
N ASN A 68 8.10 10.27 16.44
CA ASN A 68 8.64 11.42 15.68
C ASN A 68 9.73 11.07 14.64
N SER A 69 10.04 9.78 14.40
CA SER A 69 10.88 9.42 13.25
C SER A 69 10.14 9.67 11.94
N THR A 70 10.84 10.24 10.97
CA THR A 70 10.35 10.42 9.60
C THR A 70 11.26 9.67 8.63
N VAL A 71 10.66 8.99 7.66
CA VAL A 71 11.37 8.23 6.62
C VAL A 71 10.87 8.68 5.26
N ALA A 72 11.80 8.88 4.32
CA ALA A 72 11.47 9.16 2.93
C ALA A 72 10.74 7.95 2.32
N LYS A 73 9.62 8.20 1.66
CA LYS A 73 8.82 7.21 0.93
C LYS A 73 7.97 7.96 -0.08
N ASP A 74 8.21 7.73 -1.36
CA ASP A 74 7.65 8.51 -2.45
C ASP A 74 6.97 7.65 -3.53
N PRO A 75 5.90 6.91 -3.18
CA PRO A 75 5.27 5.98 -4.11
C PRO A 75 4.60 6.71 -5.27
N LYS A 76 4.90 6.23 -6.48
CA LYS A 76 4.39 6.68 -7.77
C LYS A 76 3.87 5.49 -8.55
N ILE A 77 2.91 5.71 -9.42
CA ILE A 77 2.45 4.71 -10.39
C ILE A 77 3.15 4.98 -11.72
N HIS A 78 3.89 4.01 -12.21
CA HIS A 78 4.42 4.00 -13.57
C HIS A 78 3.52 3.12 -14.46
N SER A 79 2.97 3.68 -15.53
CA SER A 79 2.12 2.95 -16.47
C SER A 79 2.94 1.99 -17.34
N GLY A 80 2.54 0.72 -17.37
CA GLY A 80 3.16 -0.30 -18.22
C GLY A 80 2.60 -0.35 -19.66
N VAL A 81 1.57 0.44 -20.00
CA VAL A 81 0.84 0.35 -21.27
C VAL A 81 1.08 1.52 -22.21
N ASP A 82 0.72 1.31 -23.50
CA ASP A 82 0.94 2.29 -24.60
C ASP A 82 -0.28 3.16 -24.86
N TYR A 83 -1.16 3.37 -23.85
CA TYR A 83 -2.36 4.20 -23.95
C TYR A 83 -2.62 4.93 -22.63
N GLU A 84 -3.51 5.93 -22.67
CA GLU A 84 -3.87 6.71 -21.48
C GLU A 84 -4.70 5.89 -20.50
N THR A 85 -4.44 6.08 -19.21
CA THR A 85 -5.12 5.39 -18.12
C THR A 85 -5.56 6.35 -17.03
N TYR A 86 -6.66 6.01 -16.33
CA TYR A 86 -6.91 6.48 -14.98
C TYR A 86 -5.93 5.78 -14.03
N ALA A 87 -5.51 6.47 -12.98
CA ALA A 87 -4.61 5.91 -11.98
C ALA A 87 -5.18 6.09 -10.57
N PHE A 88 -5.14 5.02 -9.79
CA PHE A 88 -5.65 4.96 -8.43
C PHE A 88 -4.62 4.32 -7.51
N MET A 89 -4.53 4.81 -6.29
CA MET A 89 -3.61 4.28 -5.28
C MET A 89 -4.37 3.92 -4.01
N LYS A 90 -4.21 2.68 -3.56
CA LYS A 90 -4.72 2.19 -2.29
C LYS A 90 -3.60 2.22 -1.27
N LEU A 91 -3.88 2.79 -0.11
CA LEU A 91 -3.00 2.81 1.04
C LEU A 91 -3.65 2.00 2.16
N GLU A 92 -2.95 0.99 2.68
CA GLU A 92 -3.34 0.26 3.87
C GLU A 92 -2.54 0.79 5.05
N VAL A 93 -3.17 1.68 5.82
CA VAL A 93 -2.52 2.40 6.92
C VAL A 93 -2.63 1.55 8.20
N PRO A 94 -1.52 1.04 8.72
CA PRO A 94 -1.53 0.21 9.90
C PRO A 94 -1.95 0.99 11.14
N GLN A 95 -2.57 0.30 12.08
CA GLN A 95 -3.06 0.88 13.33
C GLN A 95 -2.16 0.50 14.51
N ALA A 96 -2.03 1.40 15.45
CA ALA A 96 -1.29 1.21 16.69
C ALA A 96 -2.11 1.68 17.89
N PHE A 97 -1.80 1.15 19.08
CA PHE A 97 -2.39 1.68 20.30
C PHE A 97 -1.93 3.11 20.56
N ALA A 98 -2.86 3.99 20.86
CA ALA A 98 -2.55 5.32 21.33
C ALA A 98 -1.98 5.27 22.76
N SER A 99 -1.08 6.21 23.08
CA SER A 99 -0.54 6.37 24.43
C SER A 99 -1.32 7.39 25.25
N ILE A 100 -2.30 8.04 24.63
CA ILE A 100 -3.22 9.03 25.21
C ILE A 100 -4.66 8.62 24.88
N GLU A 101 -5.60 9.16 25.60
CA GLU A 101 -7.01 9.08 25.23
C GLU A 101 -7.25 9.93 23.99
N LEU A 102 -7.91 9.35 22.98
CA LEU A 102 -8.25 10.04 21.75
C LEU A 102 -9.64 10.70 21.86
N GLU A 103 -9.90 11.74 21.07
CA GLU A 103 -11.15 12.49 21.10
C GLU A 103 -12.39 11.64 20.76
N ASP A 104 -12.21 10.54 20.05
CA ASP A 104 -13.26 9.61 19.64
C ASP A 104 -13.36 8.36 20.56
N ASP A 105 -12.76 8.38 21.75
CA ASP A 105 -12.65 7.26 22.68
C ASP A 105 -11.98 6.01 22.06
N SER A 106 -11.31 6.12 20.93
CA SER A 106 -10.60 5.03 20.29
C SER A 106 -9.30 4.71 21.05
N GLU A 107 -8.99 3.43 21.18
CA GLU A 107 -7.69 2.96 21.66
C GLU A 107 -6.64 2.87 20.54
N TYR A 108 -7.04 3.06 19.28
CA TYR A 108 -6.22 2.89 18.10
C TYR A 108 -6.06 4.19 17.32
N MET A 109 -4.89 4.36 16.74
CA MET A 109 -4.54 5.47 15.86
C MET A 109 -3.70 4.95 14.70
N ASP A 110 -3.59 5.75 13.63
CA ASP A 110 -2.68 5.45 12.55
C ASP A 110 -1.24 5.32 13.08
N ALA A 111 -0.59 4.19 12.81
CA ALA A 111 0.80 3.97 13.21
C ALA A 111 1.78 4.85 12.45
N LEU A 112 1.37 5.33 11.27
CA LEU A 112 2.13 6.21 10.41
C LEU A 112 1.22 7.33 9.89
N THR A 113 1.75 8.54 9.82
CA THR A 113 1.09 9.70 9.22
C THR A 113 1.88 10.19 8.02
N PHE A 114 1.19 10.81 7.08
CA PHE A 114 1.77 11.38 5.86
C PHE A 114 0.94 12.58 5.40
N THR A 115 1.54 13.43 4.58
CA THR A 115 0.83 14.51 3.90
C THR A 115 0.70 14.17 2.42
N VAL A 116 -0.54 14.14 1.94
CA VAL A 116 -0.81 13.87 0.52
C VAL A 116 -0.41 15.08 -0.32
N ASN A 117 0.34 14.83 -1.38
CA ASN A 117 0.78 15.83 -2.33
C ASN A 117 -0.36 16.28 -3.25
N ASP A 118 -0.23 17.46 -3.81
CA ASP A 118 -1.13 17.97 -4.85
C ASP A 118 -1.20 17.00 -6.04
N GLY A 119 -2.38 16.91 -6.64
CA GLY A 119 -2.64 16.01 -7.77
C GLY A 119 -3.17 14.64 -7.36
N TRP A 120 -3.43 14.41 -6.08
CA TRP A 120 -4.09 13.21 -5.57
C TRP A 120 -5.33 13.57 -4.75
N THR A 121 -6.44 12.93 -5.04
CA THR A 121 -7.73 13.17 -4.37
C THR A 121 -8.25 11.91 -3.71
N LEU A 122 -8.61 11.99 -2.42
CA LEU A 122 -9.26 10.90 -1.70
C LEU A 122 -10.68 10.67 -2.27
N ILE A 123 -10.95 9.48 -2.76
CA ILE A 123 -12.25 9.09 -3.35
C ILE A 123 -12.97 7.99 -2.59
N GLY A 124 -12.32 7.41 -1.60
CA GLY A 124 -12.93 6.39 -0.75
C GLY A 124 -12.07 6.06 0.46
N GLU A 125 -12.77 5.62 1.51
CA GLU A 125 -12.14 5.21 2.76
C GLU A 125 -12.89 4.01 3.34
N ARG A 126 -12.15 3.08 3.93
CA ARG A 126 -12.67 2.08 4.86
C ARG A 126 -11.98 2.31 6.20
N PRO A 127 -12.72 2.80 7.21
CA PRO A 127 -12.15 3.09 8.52
C PRO A 127 -11.64 1.82 9.20
N SER A 128 -10.68 1.99 10.09
CA SER A 128 -10.22 0.93 11.00
C SER A 128 -11.36 0.43 11.88
N VAL A 129 -11.39 -0.88 12.10
CA VAL A 129 -12.30 -1.51 13.07
C VAL A 129 -11.48 -2.42 13.97
N ASN A 130 -11.50 -2.16 15.29
CA ASN A 130 -10.78 -2.95 16.29
C ASN A 130 -9.26 -3.09 15.99
N GLY A 131 -8.62 -2.02 15.50
CA GLY A 131 -7.19 -2.03 15.19
C GLY A 131 -6.82 -2.69 13.86
N SER A 132 -7.79 -3.01 13.00
CA SER A 132 -7.49 -3.39 11.61
C SER A 132 -6.94 -2.19 10.83
N ASP A 133 -6.23 -2.44 9.74
CA ASP A 133 -5.71 -1.37 8.90
C ASP A 133 -6.84 -0.50 8.34
N ARG A 134 -6.59 0.79 8.31
CA ARG A 134 -7.44 1.76 7.61
C ARG A 134 -7.09 1.76 6.14
N ILE A 135 -8.09 1.65 5.26
CA ILE A 135 -7.86 1.69 3.82
C ILE A 135 -8.27 3.05 3.28
N LEU A 136 -7.37 3.66 2.54
CA LEU A 136 -7.59 4.90 1.81
C LEU A 136 -7.42 4.64 0.31
N LEU A 137 -8.34 5.14 -0.50
CA LEU A 137 -8.27 5.07 -1.95
C LEU A 137 -8.18 6.47 -2.53
N TYR A 138 -7.10 6.73 -3.23
CA TYR A 138 -6.86 7.99 -3.93
C TYR A 138 -6.95 7.81 -5.43
N MET A 139 -7.42 8.84 -6.11
CA MET A 139 -7.37 8.98 -7.55
C MET A 139 -6.33 10.04 -7.93
N TYR A 140 -5.59 9.81 -8.98
CA TYR A 140 -4.71 10.82 -9.57
C TYR A 140 -5.56 11.88 -10.29
N GLY A 141 -5.61 13.07 -9.74
CA GLY A 141 -6.44 14.18 -10.18
C GLY A 141 -6.57 15.27 -9.14
N SER A 142 -6.97 16.47 -9.56
CA SER A 142 -7.10 17.65 -8.68
C SER A 142 -8.35 17.61 -7.78
N ASP A 143 -9.36 16.87 -8.19
CA ASP A 143 -10.60 16.63 -7.43
C ASP A 143 -11.28 15.35 -7.94
N ALA A 144 -12.39 14.95 -7.30
CA ALA A 144 -13.09 13.70 -7.60
C ALA A 144 -13.77 13.64 -8.99
N GLU A 145 -13.90 14.76 -9.67
CA GLU A 145 -14.55 14.89 -10.97
C GLU A 145 -13.53 15.18 -12.10
N THR A 146 -12.30 15.56 -11.71
CA THR A 146 -11.25 16.02 -12.65
C THR A 146 -10.01 15.11 -12.53
N PRO A 147 -10.05 13.90 -13.11
CA PRO A 147 -8.90 13.00 -13.13
C PRO A 147 -7.79 13.56 -14.02
N THR A 148 -6.55 13.33 -13.61
CA THR A 148 -5.39 13.52 -14.47
C THR A 148 -5.08 12.21 -15.18
N MET A 149 -5.24 12.18 -16.50
CA MET A 149 -4.90 11.00 -17.29
C MET A 149 -3.41 10.74 -17.25
N LEU A 150 -3.03 9.52 -16.91
CA LEU A 150 -1.66 9.08 -17.01
C LEU A 150 -1.38 8.71 -18.46
N ALA A 151 -0.44 9.42 -19.08
CA ALA A 151 -0.07 9.15 -20.46
C ALA A 151 0.52 7.75 -20.65
N ALA A 152 0.57 7.28 -21.88
CA ALA A 152 1.25 6.03 -22.25
C ALA A 152 2.68 6.00 -21.70
N LYS A 153 3.04 4.92 -20.98
CA LYS A 153 4.35 4.80 -20.30
C LYS A 153 4.69 5.96 -19.35
N GLY A 154 3.69 6.75 -18.95
CA GLY A 154 3.86 7.86 -18.04
C GLY A 154 3.95 7.44 -16.57
N MET A 155 4.29 8.40 -15.73
CA MET A 155 4.40 8.20 -14.28
C MET A 155 3.65 9.32 -13.55
N THR A 156 2.94 8.98 -12.46
CA THR A 156 2.31 9.97 -11.59
C THR A 156 3.36 10.76 -10.80
N THR A 157 2.94 11.84 -10.18
CA THR A 157 3.69 12.40 -9.04
C THR A 157 3.62 11.45 -7.85
N ALA A 158 4.54 11.58 -6.89
CA ALA A 158 4.46 10.85 -5.63
C ALA A 158 3.18 11.25 -4.88
N ILE A 159 2.49 10.28 -4.27
CA ILE A 159 1.30 10.60 -3.46
C ILE A 159 1.68 11.28 -2.15
N PHE A 160 2.84 11.00 -1.60
CA PHE A 160 3.48 11.68 -0.47
C PHE A 160 5.01 11.51 -0.59
N ASP A 161 5.77 12.30 0.16
CA ASP A 161 7.24 12.27 0.09
C ASP A 161 7.87 11.56 1.30
N SER A 162 7.11 11.39 2.37
CA SER A 162 7.58 10.76 3.60
C SER A 162 6.44 10.27 4.47
N VAL A 163 6.79 9.35 5.37
CA VAL A 163 5.92 8.89 6.46
C VAL A 163 6.57 9.18 7.80
N THR A 164 5.74 9.51 8.79
CA THR A 164 6.19 9.86 10.15
C THR A 164 5.49 8.98 11.19
N VAL A 165 6.23 8.48 12.16
CA VAL A 165 5.68 7.81 13.34
C VAL A 165 5.13 8.86 14.29
N PRO A 166 3.83 8.86 14.62
CA PRO A 166 3.23 9.85 15.52
C PRO A 166 3.84 9.83 16.93
N ASN A 167 3.86 10.99 17.59
CA ASN A 167 4.43 11.13 18.93
C ASN A 167 3.73 10.27 19.99
N PHE A 168 2.43 10.04 19.85
CA PHE A 168 1.60 9.33 20.83
C PHE A 168 1.39 7.85 20.50
N CYS A 169 2.08 7.33 19.50
CA CYS A 169 2.01 5.92 19.15
C CYS A 169 2.74 5.06 20.20
N ARG A 170 2.05 4.05 20.75
CA ARG A 170 2.69 2.99 21.56
C ARG A 170 3.34 1.94 20.67
N CYS A 171 4.18 2.40 19.77
CA CYS A 171 4.81 1.57 18.75
C CYS A 171 5.96 0.69 19.27
N ARG A 172 5.89 0.21 20.51
CA ARG A 172 6.89 -0.72 21.02
C ARG A 172 6.81 -2.04 20.26
N GLN A 173 7.71 -2.22 19.30
CA GLN A 173 7.88 -3.46 18.50
C GLN A 173 6.70 -3.79 17.56
N LEU A 174 5.99 -2.81 17.04
CA LEU A 174 5.12 -3.05 15.92
C LEU A 174 5.97 -3.31 14.67
N ALA A 175 6.16 -4.60 14.36
CA ALA A 175 6.47 -4.99 12.99
C ALA A 175 5.17 -4.77 12.19
N THR A 176 5.03 -3.58 11.60
CA THR A 176 3.86 -3.24 10.81
C THR A 176 4.26 -2.98 9.37
N THR A 177 3.42 -3.34 8.45
CA THR A 177 3.55 -3.01 7.02
C THR A 177 2.68 -1.82 6.72
N PHE A 178 3.21 -0.92 5.92
CA PHE A 178 2.43 0.12 5.26
C PHE A 178 2.33 -0.25 3.79
N ASP A 179 1.21 -0.87 3.40
CA ASP A 179 1.04 -1.38 2.06
C ASP A 179 0.53 -0.28 1.12
N VAL A 180 1.19 -0.17 -0.03
CA VAL A 180 0.84 0.74 -1.11
C VAL A 180 0.62 -0.08 -2.36
N GLU A 181 -0.58 -0.02 -2.91
CA GLU A 181 -0.93 -0.71 -4.13
C GLU A 181 -1.50 0.27 -5.17
N GLY A 182 -1.21 0.03 -6.44
CA GLY A 182 -1.74 0.82 -7.55
C GLY A 182 -2.76 0.03 -8.37
N PHE A 183 -3.70 0.75 -8.94
CA PHE A 183 -4.66 0.27 -9.91
C PHE A 183 -4.72 1.25 -11.07
N THR A 184 -4.66 0.75 -12.29
CA THR A 184 -4.84 1.57 -13.49
C THR A 184 -5.92 0.98 -14.37
N GLU A 185 -6.70 1.85 -15.02
CA GLU A 185 -7.73 1.44 -15.97
C GLU A 185 -7.63 2.29 -17.23
N GLN A 186 -7.84 1.67 -18.40
CA GLN A 186 -7.78 2.41 -19.66
C GLN A 186 -8.83 3.52 -19.69
N ALA A 187 -8.44 4.69 -20.19
CA ALA A 187 -9.36 5.83 -20.30
C ALA A 187 -10.22 5.76 -21.57
N LEU A 188 -9.72 5.12 -22.64
CA LEU A 188 -10.47 5.00 -23.88
C LEU A 188 -11.64 4.01 -23.74
N GLY A 189 -12.85 4.54 -23.88
CA GLY A 189 -14.09 3.73 -23.83
C GLY A 189 -14.58 3.41 -22.41
N VAL A 190 -13.90 3.89 -21.37
CA VAL A 190 -14.30 3.77 -19.97
C VAL A 190 -14.55 5.18 -19.42
N ASP A 191 -15.73 5.44 -18.88
CA ASP A 191 -15.99 6.70 -18.20
C ASP A 191 -15.43 6.72 -16.77
N LEU A 192 -15.25 7.91 -16.23
CA LEU A 192 -14.70 8.10 -14.88
C LEU A 192 -15.53 7.38 -13.80
N ALA A 193 -16.86 7.41 -13.90
CA ALA A 193 -17.73 6.78 -12.91
C ALA A 193 -17.54 5.26 -12.88
N THR A 194 -17.33 4.64 -14.04
CA THR A 194 -17.01 3.22 -14.17
C THR A 194 -15.64 2.93 -13.57
N ALA A 195 -14.59 3.71 -13.92
CA ALA A 195 -13.25 3.53 -13.38
C ALA A 195 -13.19 3.68 -11.85
N VAL A 196 -13.87 4.68 -11.29
CA VAL A 196 -13.98 4.88 -9.84
C VAL A 196 -14.70 3.73 -9.16
N ARG A 197 -15.80 3.23 -9.75
CA ARG A 197 -16.54 2.07 -9.21
C ARG A 197 -15.64 0.84 -9.16
N ASP A 198 -14.89 0.57 -10.22
CA ASP A 198 -14.04 -0.60 -10.34
C ASP A 198 -12.82 -0.51 -9.43
N ALA A 199 -12.23 0.70 -9.28
CA ALA A 199 -11.19 0.97 -8.29
C ALA A 199 -11.69 0.78 -6.83
N LYS A 200 -12.91 1.23 -6.50
CA LYS A 200 -13.52 1.00 -5.18
C LYS A 200 -13.79 -0.48 -4.92
N ALA A 201 -14.26 -1.22 -5.93
CA ALA A 201 -14.47 -2.65 -5.83
C ALA A 201 -13.15 -3.39 -5.60
N TRP A 202 -12.08 -3.02 -6.32
CA TRP A 202 -10.74 -3.54 -6.10
C TRP A 202 -10.20 -3.24 -4.70
N ALA A 203 -10.35 -2.00 -4.22
CA ALA A 203 -9.93 -1.60 -2.88
C ALA A 203 -10.84 -2.13 -1.75
N THR A 204 -11.91 -2.87 -2.07
CA THR A 204 -12.90 -3.37 -1.11
C THR A 204 -13.58 -2.26 -0.29
N ILE A 205 -13.79 -1.11 -0.93
CA ILE A 205 -14.50 0.06 -0.38
C ILE A 205 -15.92 0.09 -0.94
N LYS A 206 -16.91 0.31 -0.07
CA LYS A 206 -18.33 0.38 -0.45
C LYS A 206 -18.74 1.80 -0.82
#